data_bae403af53df6098030d7821fdc595dd
#
_entry.id   bae403af53df6098030d7821fdc595dd
#
_cell.length_a   1.000
_cell.length_b   1.000
_cell.length_c   1.000
_cell.angle_alpha   90.00
_cell.angle_beta   90.00
_cell.angle_gamma   90.00
#
_symmetry.space_group_name_H-M   'P 1'
#
loop_
_entity.id
_entity.type
_entity.pdbx_description
1 polymer ?
#
loop_
_entity_poly.entity_id
_entity_poly.type
_entity_poly.pdbx_seq_one_letter_code
_entity_poly.pdbx_strand_id
1 'polypeptide(L)'
;PAQSGIDHVVLVVMENRSFDHYLGWLPGANGKQAGLQFIDAFGNPQNSFRLATDPKYGFQGCGFADPDHSYEGARTQLNGGKMDGWLLTADTNKTPGDLFPIGYYQAEDLSFFGSAARDWTVCDSYDCGVLAETYPNRFYLMCGETDRLHNSNATCSLPTIFDRFAEKGVSANYYFSDVPFTALFGAKYLKNSKPFTTFLTDAAAGTLPAFSYVDPRFTGET
;
A
#
# COMPACT_ATOMS: atom_id res chain seq x y z
N PRO A 1 13.67 -5.02 22.72
CA PRO A 1 14.31 -5.49 23.92
C PRO A 1 15.82 -5.57 23.70
N ALA A 2 16.60 -5.12 24.70
CA ALA A 2 18.06 -5.00 24.60
C ALA A 2 18.81 -6.32 24.32
N GLN A 3 18.12 -7.43 24.23
CA GLN A 3 18.70 -8.78 23.99
C GLN A 3 18.03 -9.50 22.82
N SER A 4 17.34 -8.78 21.93
CA SER A 4 16.67 -9.40 20.78
C SER A 4 17.66 -9.82 19.67
N GLY A 5 18.87 -9.27 19.66
CA GLY A 5 19.81 -9.41 18.54
C GLY A 5 19.40 -8.61 17.28
N ILE A 6 18.38 -7.75 17.39
CA ILE A 6 17.92 -6.90 16.30
C ILE A 6 18.43 -5.48 16.53
N ASP A 7 19.36 -5.04 15.70
CA ASP A 7 19.96 -3.72 15.76
C ASP A 7 19.27 -2.72 14.83
N HIS A 8 18.67 -3.21 13.74
CA HIS A 8 18.02 -2.40 12.72
C HIS A 8 16.64 -2.96 12.37
N VAL A 9 15.66 -2.08 12.28
CA VAL A 9 14.33 -2.38 11.74
C VAL A 9 14.15 -1.55 10.47
N VAL A 10 13.89 -2.21 9.35
CA VAL A 10 13.61 -1.56 8.06
C VAL A 10 12.16 -1.81 7.71
N LEU A 11 11.37 -0.75 7.70
CA LEU A 11 9.99 -0.76 7.23
C LEU A 11 9.96 -0.29 5.78
N VAL A 12 9.76 -1.21 4.84
CA VAL A 12 9.52 -0.88 3.43
C VAL A 12 8.02 -0.75 3.23
N VAL A 13 7.57 0.44 2.88
CA VAL A 13 6.16 0.72 2.64
C VAL A 13 5.89 0.72 1.15
N MET A 14 5.01 -0.16 0.73
CA MET A 14 4.49 -0.22 -0.64
C MET A 14 2.98 0.01 -0.60
N GLU A 15 2.42 0.43 -1.70
CA GLU A 15 0.98 0.58 -1.89
C GLU A 15 0.65 0.29 -3.36
N ASN A 16 -0.50 0.16 -3.77
CA ASN A 16 -1.84 0.24 -3.21
C ASN A 16 -2.63 -1.01 -3.63
N ARG A 17 -2.05 -2.21 -3.47
CA ARG A 17 -2.63 -3.48 -3.89
C ARG A 17 -3.19 -4.23 -2.69
N SER A 18 -4.42 -4.75 -2.83
CA SER A 18 -5.03 -5.58 -1.78
C SER A 18 -4.31 -6.91 -1.62
N PHE A 19 -4.49 -7.54 -0.46
CA PHE A 19 -3.99 -8.88 -0.19
C PHE A 19 -4.46 -9.88 -1.25
N ASP A 20 -5.75 -9.90 -1.54
CA ASP A 20 -6.33 -10.84 -2.49
C ASP A 20 -5.81 -10.65 -3.92
N HIS A 21 -5.55 -9.41 -4.32
CA HIS A 21 -5.00 -9.11 -5.63
C HIS A 21 -3.60 -9.71 -5.82
N TYR A 22 -2.76 -9.69 -4.77
CA TYR A 22 -1.35 -10.10 -4.81
C TYR A 22 -1.09 -11.48 -4.21
N LEU A 23 -1.67 -11.79 -3.06
CA LEU A 23 -1.32 -12.95 -2.25
C LEU A 23 -2.51 -13.85 -1.90
N GLY A 24 -3.71 -13.58 -2.44
CA GLY A 24 -4.89 -14.39 -2.17
C GLY A 24 -4.77 -15.87 -2.61
N TRP A 25 -3.74 -16.20 -3.40
CA TRP A 25 -3.38 -17.58 -3.77
C TRP A 25 -2.62 -18.34 -2.67
N LEU A 26 -2.12 -17.64 -1.62
CA LEU A 26 -1.21 -18.24 -0.64
C LEU A 26 -1.90 -19.36 0.15
N PRO A 27 -1.37 -20.59 0.13
CA PRO A 27 -1.99 -21.70 0.85
C PRO A 27 -2.07 -21.44 2.37
N GLY A 28 -3.25 -21.67 2.94
CA GLY A 28 -3.48 -21.48 4.37
C GLY A 28 -3.81 -20.06 4.81
N ALA A 29 -3.67 -19.06 3.93
CA ALA A 29 -4.09 -17.70 4.18
C ALA A 29 -5.60 -17.52 3.96
N ASN A 30 -6.17 -16.47 4.56
CA ASN A 30 -7.57 -16.08 4.36
C ASN A 30 -7.74 -15.32 3.02
N GLY A 31 -7.22 -15.89 1.92
CA GLY A 31 -7.27 -15.30 0.59
C GLY A 31 -8.55 -15.64 -0.15
N LYS A 32 -9.01 -14.71 -1.00
CA LYS A 32 -10.19 -14.85 -1.85
C LYS A 32 -9.88 -14.30 -3.25
N GLN A 33 -9.73 -15.18 -4.23
CA GLN A 33 -9.38 -14.79 -5.61
C GLN A 33 -10.30 -15.42 -6.64
N ALA A 34 -10.04 -16.71 -6.94
CA ALA A 34 -10.74 -17.42 -8.01
C ALA A 34 -12.18 -17.76 -7.65
N GLY A 35 -13.07 -17.78 -8.65
CA GLY A 35 -14.45 -18.20 -8.49
C GLY A 35 -15.37 -17.16 -7.83
N LEU A 36 -14.90 -15.94 -7.62
CA LEU A 36 -15.74 -14.85 -7.12
C LEU A 36 -16.52 -14.21 -8.28
N GLN A 37 -17.69 -13.69 -7.97
CA GLN A 37 -18.54 -12.99 -8.93
C GLN A 37 -18.98 -11.65 -8.35
N PHE A 38 -18.90 -10.61 -9.16
CA PHE A 38 -19.26 -9.25 -8.83
C PHE A 38 -20.25 -8.70 -9.84
N ILE A 39 -21.15 -7.83 -9.43
CA ILE A 39 -22.11 -7.20 -10.34
C ILE A 39 -21.54 -5.86 -10.81
N ASP A 40 -21.52 -5.65 -12.12
CA ASP A 40 -21.11 -4.38 -12.69
C ASP A 40 -22.20 -3.30 -12.62
N ALA A 41 -21.88 -2.07 -13.01
CA ALA A 41 -22.81 -0.94 -13.00
C ALA A 41 -24.04 -1.10 -13.92
N PHE A 42 -24.01 -2.09 -14.82
CA PHE A 42 -25.12 -2.41 -15.73
C PHE A 42 -25.96 -3.59 -15.24
N GLY A 43 -25.63 -4.17 -14.08
CA GLY A 43 -26.31 -5.32 -13.50
C GLY A 43 -25.83 -6.67 -14.04
N ASN A 44 -24.74 -6.72 -14.78
CA ASN A 44 -24.21 -7.97 -15.32
C ASN A 44 -23.24 -8.61 -14.34
N PRO A 45 -23.28 -9.95 -14.18
CA PRO A 45 -22.32 -10.68 -13.37
C PRO A 45 -20.96 -10.77 -14.09
N GLN A 46 -19.89 -10.41 -13.39
CA GLN A 46 -18.50 -10.47 -13.84
C GLN A 46 -17.70 -11.37 -12.90
N ASN A 47 -16.93 -12.31 -13.44
CA ASN A 47 -16.10 -13.20 -12.63
C ASN A 47 -14.73 -12.60 -12.39
N SER A 48 -14.17 -12.82 -11.20
CA SER A 48 -12.74 -12.54 -10.95
C SER A 48 -11.88 -13.36 -11.92
N PHE A 49 -10.74 -12.81 -12.34
CA PHE A 49 -9.89 -13.42 -13.36
C PHE A 49 -8.42 -13.18 -13.11
N ARG A 50 -7.58 -14.05 -13.66
CA ARG A 50 -6.13 -13.92 -13.57
C ARG A 50 -5.61 -12.90 -14.59
N LEU A 51 -5.03 -11.80 -14.14
CA LEU A 51 -4.55 -10.70 -14.97
C LEU A 51 -3.47 -11.13 -15.98
N ALA A 52 -2.52 -11.97 -15.56
CA ALA A 52 -1.41 -12.39 -16.39
C ALA A 52 -1.83 -13.20 -17.64
N THR A 53 -3.02 -13.81 -17.61
CA THR A 53 -3.55 -14.60 -18.72
C THR A 53 -4.50 -13.82 -19.63
N ASP A 54 -4.92 -12.63 -19.24
CA ASP A 54 -5.82 -11.81 -20.02
C ASP A 54 -5.04 -10.93 -21.01
N PRO A 55 -5.24 -11.07 -22.34
CA PRO A 55 -4.51 -10.29 -23.32
C PRO A 55 -4.84 -8.80 -23.31
N LYS A 56 -6.01 -8.40 -22.77
CA LYS A 56 -6.43 -7.01 -22.64
C LYS A 56 -5.75 -6.34 -21.45
N TYR A 57 -5.70 -7.02 -20.31
CA TYR A 57 -5.21 -6.45 -19.07
C TYR A 57 -3.71 -6.69 -18.85
N GLY A 58 -3.19 -7.81 -19.29
CA GLY A 58 -1.76 -8.12 -19.23
C GLY A 58 -1.17 -8.17 -17.83
N PHE A 59 0.10 -8.53 -17.78
CA PHE A 59 0.77 -8.81 -16.52
C PHE A 59 0.97 -7.60 -15.60
N GLN A 60 1.35 -6.46 -16.17
CA GLN A 60 1.84 -5.32 -15.36
C GLN A 60 0.72 -4.46 -14.78
N GLY A 61 -0.45 -4.48 -15.39
CA GLY A 61 -1.54 -3.58 -15.01
C GLY A 61 -1.26 -2.10 -15.30
N CYS A 62 -0.09 -1.75 -15.79
CA CYS A 62 0.23 -0.38 -16.21
C CYS A 62 -0.59 0.02 -17.42
N GLY A 63 -1.23 1.18 -17.37
CA GLY A 63 -2.10 1.67 -18.44
C GLY A 63 -3.58 1.35 -18.25
N PHE A 64 -3.95 0.73 -17.12
CA PHE A 64 -5.35 0.67 -16.67
C PHE A 64 -5.69 1.91 -15.86
N ALA A 65 -7.00 2.22 -15.85
CA ALA A 65 -7.50 3.24 -14.95
C ALA A 65 -7.16 2.89 -13.50
N ASP A 66 -6.81 3.90 -12.73
CA ASP A 66 -6.61 3.76 -11.30
C ASP A 66 -7.97 3.49 -10.64
N PRO A 67 -8.19 2.32 -10.02
CA PRO A 67 -9.46 2.03 -9.37
C PRO A 67 -9.80 3.06 -8.30
N ASP A 68 -11.10 3.38 -8.19
CA ASP A 68 -11.58 4.33 -7.19
C ASP A 68 -11.19 3.86 -5.78
N HIS A 69 -10.35 4.64 -5.12
CA HIS A 69 -9.85 4.41 -3.77
C HIS A 69 -10.16 5.60 -2.84
N SER A 70 -11.13 6.44 -3.24
CA SER A 70 -11.62 7.54 -2.41
C SER A 70 -12.37 7.03 -1.17
N TYR A 71 -12.58 7.91 -0.20
CA TYR A 71 -13.38 7.57 0.98
C TYR A 71 -14.82 7.17 0.59
N GLU A 72 -15.42 7.85 -0.37
CA GLU A 72 -16.78 7.59 -0.88
C GLU A 72 -16.82 6.29 -1.70
N GLY A 73 -15.83 6.09 -2.58
CA GLY A 73 -15.68 4.84 -3.34
C GLY A 73 -15.57 3.63 -2.42
N ALA A 74 -14.78 3.75 -1.37
CA ALA A 74 -14.62 2.69 -0.38
C ALA A 74 -15.93 2.34 0.35
N ARG A 75 -16.85 3.31 0.55
CA ARG A 75 -18.21 3.03 1.09
C ARG A 75 -19.04 2.21 0.11
N THR A 76 -18.93 2.51 -1.20
CA THR A 76 -19.59 1.73 -2.26
C THR A 76 -19.03 0.32 -2.33
N GLN A 77 -17.70 0.18 -2.31
CA GLN A 77 -17.01 -1.12 -2.33
C GLN A 77 -17.39 -1.99 -1.13
N LEU A 78 -17.47 -1.37 0.07
CA LEU A 78 -17.86 -2.03 1.31
C LEU A 78 -19.30 -2.60 1.25
N ASN A 79 -20.22 -1.89 0.59
CA ASN A 79 -21.63 -2.29 0.39
C ASN A 79 -22.27 -2.93 1.62
N GLY A 80 -22.27 -2.21 2.74
CA GLY A 80 -22.85 -2.73 3.99
C GLY A 80 -22.13 -3.94 4.58
N GLY A 81 -20.85 -4.12 4.30
CA GLY A 81 -20.00 -5.21 4.83
C GLY A 81 -19.87 -6.42 3.90
N LYS A 82 -20.50 -6.38 2.73
CA LYS A 82 -20.43 -7.50 1.76
C LYS A 82 -19.13 -7.52 0.96
N MET A 83 -18.45 -6.38 0.83
CA MET A 83 -17.22 -6.21 0.04
C MET A 83 -17.40 -6.67 -1.42
N ASP A 84 -18.51 -6.32 -2.04
CA ASP A 84 -18.86 -6.75 -3.41
C ASP A 84 -19.14 -5.59 -4.38
N GLY A 85 -18.93 -4.33 -3.96
CA GLY A 85 -19.17 -3.14 -4.77
C GLY A 85 -18.00 -2.68 -5.63
N TRP A 86 -17.01 -3.53 -5.91
CA TRP A 86 -15.77 -3.16 -6.61
C TRP A 86 -15.96 -2.63 -8.04
N LEU A 87 -17.03 -3.06 -8.73
CA LEU A 87 -17.37 -2.63 -10.08
C LEU A 87 -18.50 -1.59 -10.12
N LEU A 88 -18.90 -1.06 -8.94
CA LEU A 88 -19.97 -0.07 -8.84
C LEU A 88 -19.43 1.35 -8.67
N THR A 89 -18.14 1.50 -8.43
CA THR A 89 -17.45 2.79 -8.35
C THR A 89 -17.06 3.29 -9.74
N ALA A 90 -17.02 4.60 -9.90
CA ALA A 90 -16.39 5.20 -11.07
C ALA A 90 -14.87 5.16 -10.85
N ASP A 91 -14.13 4.51 -11.74
CA ASP A 91 -12.70 4.70 -11.80
C ASP A 91 -12.35 6.13 -12.26
N THR A 92 -11.11 6.54 -12.04
CA THR A 92 -10.67 7.90 -12.37
C THR A 92 -10.85 8.25 -13.84
N ASN A 93 -10.79 7.27 -14.73
CA ASN A 93 -10.96 7.45 -16.17
C ASN A 93 -12.38 7.15 -16.65
N LYS A 94 -13.27 6.73 -15.75
CA LYS A 94 -14.67 6.41 -16.04
C LYS A 94 -14.82 5.47 -17.26
N THR A 95 -13.97 4.46 -17.34
CA THR A 95 -13.93 3.51 -18.45
C THR A 95 -14.98 2.42 -18.24
N PRO A 96 -16.12 2.46 -18.96
CA PRO A 96 -17.13 1.41 -18.84
C PRO A 96 -16.53 0.03 -19.19
N GLY A 97 -16.81 -0.96 -18.35
CA GLY A 97 -16.35 -2.34 -18.56
C GLY A 97 -14.89 -2.58 -18.18
N ASP A 98 -14.28 -1.68 -17.42
CA ASP A 98 -13.01 -1.97 -16.77
C ASP A 98 -13.21 -2.97 -15.64
N LEU A 99 -12.58 -4.14 -15.75
CA LEU A 99 -12.65 -5.23 -14.79
C LEU A 99 -11.36 -5.34 -13.96
N PHE A 100 -10.41 -4.42 -14.13
CA PHE A 100 -9.14 -4.46 -13.41
C PHE A 100 -9.30 -4.54 -11.88
N PRO A 101 -10.27 -3.86 -11.24
CA PRO A 101 -10.46 -3.93 -9.78
C PRO A 101 -10.71 -5.34 -9.24
N ILE A 102 -11.19 -6.28 -10.05
CA ILE A 102 -11.47 -7.67 -9.66
C ILE A 102 -10.46 -8.69 -10.23
N GLY A 103 -9.40 -8.18 -10.85
CA GLY A 103 -8.30 -9.00 -11.34
C GLY A 103 -7.33 -9.40 -10.22
N TYR A 104 -6.61 -10.52 -10.41
CA TYR A 104 -5.63 -11.01 -9.43
C TYR A 104 -4.40 -11.62 -10.09
N TYR A 105 -3.32 -11.77 -9.32
CA TYR A 105 -2.11 -12.50 -9.69
C TYR A 105 -2.02 -13.82 -8.94
N GLN A 106 -1.21 -14.74 -9.47
CA GLN A 106 -0.85 -16.00 -8.82
C GLN A 106 0.66 -16.04 -8.52
N ALA A 107 1.12 -17.06 -7.83
CA ALA A 107 2.53 -17.17 -7.40
C ALA A 107 3.53 -17.01 -8.55
N GLU A 108 3.25 -17.67 -9.67
CA GLU A 108 4.12 -17.64 -10.85
C GLU A 108 4.16 -16.29 -11.58
N ASP A 109 3.20 -15.42 -11.30
CA ASP A 109 3.12 -14.08 -11.89
C ASP A 109 4.00 -13.07 -11.13
N LEU A 110 4.41 -13.39 -9.90
CA LEU A 110 5.07 -12.48 -8.97
C LEU A 110 6.51 -12.94 -8.71
N SER A 111 7.46 -12.32 -9.38
CA SER A 111 8.88 -12.73 -9.33
C SER A 111 9.50 -12.75 -7.93
N PHE A 112 9.10 -11.84 -7.04
CA PHE A 112 9.57 -11.79 -5.66
C PHE A 112 8.59 -12.46 -4.70
N PHE A 113 7.36 -11.98 -4.63
CA PHE A 113 6.37 -12.46 -3.65
C PHE A 113 5.94 -13.90 -3.89
N GLY A 114 5.98 -14.38 -5.12
CA GLY A 114 5.62 -15.76 -5.45
C GLY A 114 6.45 -16.82 -4.73
N SER A 115 7.72 -16.50 -4.43
CA SER A 115 8.59 -17.35 -3.59
C SER A 115 8.65 -16.86 -2.15
N ALA A 116 8.92 -15.58 -1.92
CA ALA A 116 9.16 -15.03 -0.59
C ALA A 116 7.98 -15.20 0.38
N ALA A 117 6.73 -15.10 -0.11
CA ALA A 117 5.56 -15.25 0.73
C ALA A 117 5.41 -16.63 1.38
N ARG A 118 6.07 -17.67 0.86
CA ARG A 118 6.04 -19.01 1.42
C ARG A 118 7.06 -19.22 2.53
N ASP A 119 8.12 -18.44 2.53
CA ASP A 119 9.26 -18.59 3.43
C ASP A 119 9.23 -17.55 4.57
N TRP A 120 8.40 -16.51 4.46
CA TRP A 120 8.31 -15.42 5.40
C TRP A 120 6.97 -15.41 6.11
N THR A 121 6.87 -14.65 7.20
CA THR A 121 5.60 -14.41 7.88
C THR A 121 4.76 -13.44 7.05
N VAL A 122 3.56 -13.87 6.70
CA VAL A 122 2.56 -13.07 5.97
C VAL A 122 1.37 -12.80 6.89
N CYS A 123 0.98 -11.53 6.99
CA CYS A 123 -0.19 -11.11 7.75
C CYS A 123 -1.37 -10.92 6.79
N ASP A 124 -2.27 -11.89 6.72
CA ASP A 124 -3.42 -11.94 5.81
C ASP A 124 -4.66 -11.17 6.30
N SER A 125 -4.58 -10.65 7.52
CA SER A 125 -5.62 -9.85 8.16
C SER A 125 -5.05 -8.51 8.64
N TYR A 126 -4.10 -7.95 7.89
CA TYR A 126 -3.56 -6.61 8.12
C TYR A 126 -4.38 -5.59 7.34
N ASP A 127 -5.29 -4.92 8.04
CA ASP A 127 -6.22 -3.98 7.44
C ASP A 127 -5.66 -2.55 7.45
N CYS A 128 -6.13 -1.72 6.51
CA CYS A 128 -5.83 -0.29 6.52
C CYS A 128 -6.45 0.40 7.74
N GLY A 129 -5.87 1.52 8.15
CA GLY A 129 -6.37 2.31 9.29
C GLY A 129 -7.76 2.93 9.02
N VAL A 130 -8.03 3.24 7.77
CA VAL A 130 -9.30 3.76 7.27
C VAL A 130 -9.52 3.33 5.83
N LEU A 131 -10.76 3.02 5.47
CA LEU A 131 -11.14 2.79 4.08
C LEU A 131 -11.21 4.15 3.34
N ALA A 132 -10.07 4.61 2.85
CA ALA A 132 -9.86 5.88 2.19
C ALA A 132 -8.55 5.87 1.40
N GLU A 133 -8.17 7.04 0.90
CA GLU A 133 -7.02 7.29 0.05
C GLU A 133 -5.66 7.08 0.75
N THR A 134 -4.60 7.30 -0.01
CA THR A 134 -3.19 7.15 0.40
C THR A 134 -2.83 7.96 1.64
N TYR A 135 -3.10 9.28 1.66
CA TYR A 135 -2.62 10.15 2.74
C TYR A 135 -3.27 9.84 4.09
N PRO A 136 -4.59 9.66 4.21
CA PRO A 136 -5.20 9.23 5.45
C PRO A 136 -4.57 7.98 6.05
N ASN A 137 -4.32 6.97 5.22
CA ASN A 137 -3.71 5.71 5.66
C ASN A 137 -2.23 5.85 6.04
N ARG A 138 -1.46 6.69 5.34
CA ARG A 138 -0.09 6.99 5.71
C ARG A 138 0.02 7.78 7.01
N PHE A 139 -0.94 8.66 7.28
CA PHE A 139 -1.03 9.30 8.60
C PHE A 139 -1.34 8.28 9.69
N TYR A 140 -2.26 7.33 9.48
CA TYR A 140 -2.46 6.24 10.42
C TYR A 140 -1.18 5.45 10.67
N LEU A 141 -0.43 5.11 9.62
CA LEU A 141 0.81 4.36 9.74
C LEU A 141 1.90 5.12 10.53
N MET A 142 1.97 6.44 10.36
CA MET A 142 2.99 7.27 11.01
C MET A 142 2.57 7.81 12.38
N CYS A 143 1.27 8.13 12.57
CA CYS A 143 0.75 8.86 13.72
C CYS A 143 -0.17 8.02 14.61
N GLY A 144 -0.69 6.87 14.12
CA GLY A 144 -1.73 6.11 14.79
C GLY A 144 -3.13 6.72 14.66
N GLU A 145 -3.23 7.84 13.95
CA GLU A 145 -4.49 8.57 13.67
C GLU A 145 -4.35 9.39 12.39
N THR A 146 -5.46 9.95 11.89
CA THR A 146 -5.46 10.85 10.74
C THR A 146 -6.29 12.10 11.02
N ASP A 147 -5.90 13.22 10.43
CA ASP A 147 -6.62 14.51 10.49
C ASP A 147 -7.51 14.76 9.25
N ARG A 148 -7.54 13.81 8.33
CA ARG A 148 -8.26 13.93 7.04
C ARG A 148 -8.74 12.61 6.51
N LEU A 149 -9.72 12.67 5.57
CA LEU A 149 -10.25 11.50 4.86
C LEU A 149 -9.89 11.49 3.37
N HIS A 150 -9.33 12.60 2.87
CA HIS A 150 -8.92 12.77 1.47
C HIS A 150 -7.47 13.20 1.37
N ASN A 151 -6.85 12.93 0.21
CA ASN A 151 -5.52 13.43 -0.09
C ASN A 151 -5.53 14.96 -0.12
N SER A 152 -4.64 15.55 0.65
CA SER A 152 -4.52 17.00 0.78
C SER A 152 -3.11 17.38 1.18
N ASN A 153 -2.59 18.45 0.57
CA ASN A 153 -1.28 19.02 0.89
C ASN A 153 -1.29 19.94 2.12
N ALA A 154 -2.40 20.01 2.85
CA ALA A 154 -2.45 20.76 4.11
C ALA A 154 -1.44 20.17 5.11
N THR A 155 -0.74 21.05 5.84
CA THR A 155 0.24 20.62 6.84
C THR A 155 -0.46 19.88 7.97
N CYS A 156 0.11 18.73 8.35
CA CYS A 156 -0.31 17.92 9.48
C CYS A 156 0.49 18.29 10.73
N SER A 157 -0.18 18.41 11.86
CA SER A 157 0.46 18.71 13.15
C SER A 157 0.47 17.53 14.13
N LEU A 158 -0.04 16.38 13.72
CA LEU A 158 -0.07 15.18 14.55
C LEU A 158 1.35 14.73 14.93
N PRO A 159 1.55 14.20 16.13
CA PRO A 159 2.81 13.58 16.49
C PRO A 159 2.99 12.28 15.72
N THR A 160 4.23 11.98 15.34
CA THR A 160 4.55 10.75 14.58
C THR A 160 5.40 9.79 15.40
N ILE A 161 5.62 8.61 14.86
CA ILE A 161 6.57 7.63 15.42
C ILE A 161 7.98 8.19 15.49
N PHE A 162 8.37 9.13 14.61
CA PHE A 162 9.68 9.78 14.66
C PHE A 162 9.85 10.66 15.90
N ASP A 163 8.77 11.29 16.38
CA ASP A 163 8.81 12.03 17.66
C ASP A 163 9.07 11.07 18.82
N ARG A 164 8.41 9.91 18.82
CA ARG A 164 8.58 8.89 19.84
C ARG A 164 9.99 8.31 19.85
N PHE A 165 10.57 8.10 18.68
CA PHE A 165 11.97 7.69 18.56
C PHE A 165 12.90 8.76 19.12
N ALA A 166 12.68 10.02 18.78
CA ALA A 166 13.49 11.14 19.29
C ALA A 166 13.40 11.25 20.82
N GLU A 167 12.20 11.14 21.41
CA GLU A 167 11.97 11.13 22.87
C GLU A 167 12.73 9.98 23.58
N LYS A 168 12.94 8.87 22.89
CA LYS A 168 13.62 7.69 23.43
C LYS A 168 15.09 7.58 23.03
N GLY A 169 15.61 8.58 22.31
CA GLY A 169 17.00 8.56 21.82
C GLY A 169 17.27 7.47 20.79
N VAL A 170 16.23 6.97 20.09
CA VAL A 170 16.35 5.97 19.04
C VAL A 170 16.64 6.66 17.72
N SER A 171 17.68 6.26 17.02
CA SER A 171 18.02 6.80 15.70
C SER A 171 17.02 6.33 14.66
N ALA A 172 16.50 7.26 13.84
CA ALA A 172 15.50 6.95 12.83
C ALA A 172 15.64 7.86 11.60
N ASN A 173 15.54 7.29 10.40
CA ASN A 173 15.48 8.01 9.14
C ASN A 173 14.27 7.59 8.30
N TYR A 174 13.81 8.55 7.50
CA TYR A 174 12.84 8.34 6.43
C TYR A 174 13.57 8.47 5.09
N TYR A 175 13.50 7.44 4.26
CA TYR A 175 14.15 7.39 2.95
C TYR A 175 13.11 7.45 1.85
N PHE A 176 13.18 8.46 0.99
CA PHE A 176 12.21 8.73 -0.07
C PHE A 176 12.85 8.56 -1.45
N SER A 177 12.04 8.14 -2.41
CA SER A 177 12.50 7.94 -3.79
C SER A 177 12.41 9.22 -4.63
N ASP A 178 11.36 10.03 -4.47
CA ASP A 178 11.15 11.27 -5.22
C ASP A 178 10.65 12.43 -4.34
N VAL A 179 9.51 12.29 -3.70
CA VAL A 179 8.91 13.31 -2.84
C VAL A 179 8.75 12.74 -1.42
N PRO A 180 9.31 13.39 -0.40
CA PRO A 180 9.17 12.90 0.96
C PRO A 180 7.76 13.17 1.50
N PHE A 181 7.00 12.13 1.85
CA PHE A 181 5.71 12.28 2.52
C PHE A 181 5.81 13.08 3.82
N THR A 182 6.96 13.01 4.48
CA THR A 182 7.28 13.81 5.67
C THR A 182 7.24 15.32 5.44
N ALA A 183 7.26 15.81 4.19
CA ALA A 183 7.06 17.22 3.87
C ALA A 183 5.68 17.74 4.28
N LEU A 184 4.68 16.86 4.40
CA LEU A 184 3.36 17.20 4.92
C LEU A 184 3.35 17.61 6.39
N PHE A 185 4.45 17.38 7.11
CA PHE A 185 4.68 17.88 8.48
C PHE A 185 5.53 19.15 8.52
N GLY A 186 5.69 19.84 7.39
CA GLY A 186 6.54 21.02 7.25
C GLY A 186 8.03 20.68 7.38
N ALA A 187 8.79 21.56 8.04
CA ALA A 187 10.22 21.42 8.20
C ALA A 187 10.63 20.41 9.29
N LYS A 188 9.68 19.88 10.05
CA LYS A 188 9.92 19.12 11.29
C LYS A 188 10.89 17.94 11.12
N TYR A 189 10.77 17.21 10.01
CA TYR A 189 11.55 15.99 9.78
C TYR A 189 12.59 16.10 8.66
N LEU A 190 12.95 17.32 8.22
CA LEU A 190 13.93 17.53 7.14
C LEU A 190 15.26 16.83 7.42
N LYS A 191 15.76 16.91 8.66
CA LYS A 191 17.02 16.28 9.04
C LYS A 191 17.02 14.75 8.99
N ASN A 192 15.83 14.15 9.16
CA ASN A 192 15.63 12.70 9.15
C ASN A 192 15.22 12.18 7.76
N SER A 193 14.83 13.08 6.83
CA SER A 193 14.44 12.70 5.48
C SER A 193 15.66 12.66 4.56
N LYS A 194 15.90 11.50 3.94
CA LYS A 194 17.06 11.22 3.10
C LYS A 194 16.62 10.63 1.75
N PRO A 195 17.34 10.90 0.66
CA PRO A 195 17.09 10.21 -0.59
C PRO A 195 17.28 8.68 -0.48
N PHE A 196 16.57 7.90 -1.26
CA PHE A 196 16.68 6.43 -1.29
C PHE A 196 18.11 5.95 -1.59
N THR A 197 18.86 6.69 -2.41
CA THR A 197 20.29 6.39 -2.66
C THR A 197 21.13 6.40 -1.39
N THR A 198 20.77 7.22 -0.41
CA THR A 198 21.43 7.23 0.93
C THR A 198 21.11 5.93 1.68
N PHE A 199 19.87 5.42 1.59
CA PHE A 199 19.54 4.11 2.19
C PHE A 199 20.46 3.00 1.67
N LEU A 200 20.67 2.94 0.35
CA LEU A 200 21.54 1.94 -0.26
C LEU A 200 22.99 2.06 0.24
N THR A 201 23.48 3.29 0.36
CA THR A 201 24.82 3.56 0.86
C THR A 201 24.96 3.17 2.33
N ASP A 202 24.01 3.58 3.17
CA ASP A 202 24.02 3.29 4.61
C ASP A 202 23.89 1.78 4.85
N ALA A 203 23.06 1.09 4.07
CA ALA A 203 22.90 -0.37 4.14
C ALA A 203 24.20 -1.09 3.77
N ALA A 204 24.85 -0.69 2.68
CA ALA A 204 26.11 -1.28 2.22
C ALA A 204 27.27 -1.04 3.22
N ALA A 205 27.26 0.09 3.92
CA ALA A 205 28.26 0.46 4.92
C ALA A 205 27.97 -0.11 6.32
N GLY A 206 26.80 -0.73 6.56
CA GLY A 206 26.37 -1.16 7.89
C GLY A 206 26.09 -0.02 8.86
N THR A 207 25.66 1.14 8.34
CA THR A 207 25.43 2.38 9.11
C THR A 207 23.97 2.82 9.17
N LEU A 208 23.04 1.90 8.86
CA LEU A 208 21.62 2.18 9.00
C LEU A 208 21.28 2.63 10.44
N PRO A 209 20.31 3.56 10.61
CA PRO A 209 19.81 3.86 11.95
C PRO A 209 19.03 2.66 12.52
N ALA A 210 18.71 2.72 13.80
CA ALA A 210 17.92 1.69 14.47
C ALA A 210 16.54 1.48 13.80
N PHE A 211 15.96 2.55 13.21
CA PHE A 211 14.74 2.47 12.43
C PHE A 211 14.89 3.19 11.08
N SER A 212 14.56 2.51 10.02
CA SER A 212 14.53 3.02 8.64
C SER A 212 13.14 2.86 8.05
N TYR A 213 12.51 3.96 7.69
CA TYR A 213 11.27 3.96 6.91
C TYR A 213 11.64 4.20 5.45
N VAL A 214 11.32 3.27 4.57
CA VAL A 214 11.64 3.34 3.13
C VAL A 214 10.36 3.43 2.34
N ASP A 215 10.23 4.50 1.57
CA ASP A 215 9.02 4.82 0.83
C ASP A 215 9.21 4.68 -0.69
N PRO A 216 8.18 4.25 -1.42
CA PRO A 216 8.24 4.11 -2.87
C PRO A 216 8.26 5.47 -3.55
N ARG A 217 8.29 5.42 -4.87
CA ARG A 217 8.10 6.58 -5.72
C ARG A 217 6.61 6.94 -5.79
N PHE A 218 6.30 8.25 -5.66
CA PHE A 218 4.93 8.76 -5.71
C PHE A 218 4.57 9.41 -7.04
N THR A 219 5.56 9.82 -7.84
CA THR A 219 5.33 10.58 -9.08
C THR A 219 5.83 9.81 -10.29
N GLY A 220 5.13 9.94 -11.43
CA GLY A 220 5.58 9.40 -12.71
C GLY A 220 5.33 7.91 -12.93
N GLU A 221 4.45 7.29 -12.15
CA GLU A 221 3.85 5.99 -12.43
C GLU A 221 2.44 6.23 -12.99
N THR A 222 2.36 6.54 -14.26
CA THR A 222 1.11 6.56 -15.04
C THR A 222 1.20 5.51 -16.13
#